data_527eca450bdd7c32225a1209fefddcac
#
_entry.id   527eca450bdd7c32225a1209fefddcac
#
_cell.length_a   1.000
_cell.length_b   1.000
_cell.length_c   1.000
_cell.angle_alpha   90.00
_cell.angle_beta   90.00
_cell.angle_gamma   90.00
#
_symmetry.space_group_name_H-M   'P 1'
#
loop_
_entity.id
_entity.type
_entity.pdbx_description
1 polymer ?
#
loop_
_entity_poly.entity_id
_entity_poly.type
_entity_poly.pdbx_seq_one_letter_code
_entity_poly.pdbx_strand_id
1 'polypeptide(L)'
;MRDGKFTSRYSRTFVEAAQRRAEVPRVSPAQWKALDLLSDLADELSFEMSFAPGDIQFVNNHVIYHARTEFEDDAAAGRDRLLLRLWMAMPNSRALPLGHEVLWGTIEAGARRGGIGQTAAAPLR
;
A
#
# COMPACT_ATOMS: atom_id res chain seq x y z
N MET A 1 2.08 -15.80 7.00
CA MET A 1 1.09 -16.62 6.26
C MET A 1 -0.10 -16.91 7.16
N ARG A 2 -1.31 -16.94 6.62
CA ARG A 2 -2.54 -17.41 7.30
C ARG A 2 -3.37 -18.19 6.27
N ASP A 3 -3.90 -19.34 6.68
CA ASP A 3 -4.71 -20.24 5.83
C ASP A 3 -4.05 -20.58 4.48
N GLY A 4 -2.74 -20.85 4.51
CA GLY A 4 -1.94 -21.15 3.33
C GLY A 4 -1.67 -19.98 2.39
N LYS A 5 -2.17 -18.78 2.69
CA LYS A 5 -2.02 -17.60 1.84
C LYS A 5 -0.94 -16.66 2.39
N PHE A 6 -0.01 -16.30 1.52
CA PHE A 6 0.97 -15.28 1.82
C PHE A 6 0.34 -13.89 1.69
N THR A 7 0.62 -13.02 2.65
CA THR A 7 0.25 -11.61 2.59
C THR A 7 1.40 -10.80 3.12
N SER A 8 1.78 -9.77 2.40
CA SER A 8 2.81 -8.83 2.81
C SER A 8 2.38 -7.40 2.49
N ARG A 9 3.05 -6.45 3.11
CA ARG A 9 3.00 -5.04 2.77
C ARG A 9 4.43 -4.53 2.74
N TYR A 10 4.80 -3.88 1.67
CA TYR A 10 6.11 -3.29 1.48
C TYR A 10 5.99 -1.82 1.10
N SER A 11 6.82 -1.00 1.69
CA SER A 11 7.05 0.39 1.29
C SER A 11 8.41 0.82 1.79
N ARG A 12 9.36 0.91 0.88
CA ARG A 12 10.73 1.36 1.20
C ARG A 12 10.74 2.71 1.89
N THR A 13 10.00 3.65 1.36
CA THR A 13 9.92 5.02 1.89
C THR A 13 9.46 5.05 3.36
N PHE A 14 8.49 4.21 3.73
CA PHE A 14 8.04 4.15 5.13
C PHE A 14 9.08 3.52 6.04
N VAL A 15 9.80 2.50 5.59
CA VAL A 15 10.89 1.90 6.37
C VAL A 15 11.98 2.93 6.63
N GLU A 16 12.44 3.63 5.60
CA GLU A 16 13.46 4.66 5.70
C GLU A 16 13.02 5.84 6.58
N ALA A 17 11.78 6.29 6.44
CA ALA A 17 11.22 7.35 7.28
C ALA A 17 11.16 6.92 8.76
N ALA A 18 10.78 5.67 9.03
CA ALA A 18 10.77 5.13 10.38
C ALA A 18 12.18 5.07 10.99
N GLN A 19 13.22 4.76 10.19
CA GLN A 19 14.60 4.72 10.67
C GLN A 19 15.19 6.09 11.07
N ARG A 20 14.51 7.18 10.73
CA ARG A 20 14.89 8.53 11.21
C ARG A 20 14.46 8.80 12.63
N ARG A 21 13.58 7.97 13.21
CA ARG A 21 13.08 8.10 14.57
C ARG A 21 13.97 7.34 15.55
N ALA A 22 14.30 7.95 16.67
CA ALA A 22 15.22 7.35 17.67
C ALA A 22 14.61 6.14 18.38
N GLU A 23 13.29 6.16 18.57
CA GLU A 23 12.53 5.12 19.27
C GLU A 23 12.29 3.86 18.43
N VAL A 24 12.59 3.88 17.12
CA VAL A 24 12.39 2.74 16.24
C VAL A 24 13.63 1.84 16.23
N PRO A 25 13.48 0.52 16.46
CA PRO A 25 14.58 -0.43 16.35
C PRO A 25 15.28 -0.32 15.00
N ARG A 26 16.59 -0.37 15.01
CA ARG A 26 17.37 -0.26 13.77
C ARG A 26 17.26 -1.51 12.92
N VAL A 27 17.03 -1.31 11.65
CA VAL A 27 17.06 -2.37 10.63
C VAL A 27 18.49 -2.87 10.50
N SER A 28 18.70 -4.17 10.64
CA SER A 28 20.03 -4.79 10.53
C SER A 28 20.54 -4.80 9.09
N PRO A 29 21.86 -4.97 8.89
CA PRO A 29 22.41 -5.09 7.53
C PRO A 29 21.80 -6.25 6.71
N ALA A 30 21.47 -7.36 7.35
CA ALA A 30 20.80 -8.48 6.68
C ALA A 30 19.36 -8.14 6.24
N GLN A 31 18.63 -7.40 7.07
CA GLN A 31 17.29 -6.92 6.71
C GLN A 31 17.34 -5.89 5.59
N TRP A 32 18.34 -4.99 5.57
CA TRP A 32 18.52 -4.07 4.45
C TRP A 32 18.76 -4.82 3.15
N LYS A 33 19.68 -5.81 3.13
CA LYS A 33 19.90 -6.65 1.96
C LYS A 33 18.64 -7.38 1.48
N ALA A 34 17.79 -7.84 2.39
CA ALA A 34 16.53 -8.48 2.02
C ALA A 34 15.53 -7.49 1.41
N LEU A 35 15.50 -6.25 1.91
CA LEU A 35 14.66 -5.19 1.33
C LEU A 35 15.19 -4.74 -0.04
N ASP A 36 16.50 -4.68 -0.22
CA ASP A 36 17.13 -4.37 -1.51
C ASP A 36 16.80 -5.47 -2.54
N LEU A 37 17.00 -6.74 -2.18
CA LEU A 37 16.63 -7.86 -3.05
C LEU A 37 15.15 -7.86 -3.43
N LEU A 38 14.26 -7.54 -2.48
CA LEU A 38 12.82 -7.43 -2.78
C LEU A 38 12.54 -6.30 -3.78
N SER A 39 13.23 -5.17 -3.65
CA SER A 39 13.11 -4.05 -4.59
C SER A 39 13.59 -4.46 -5.98
N ASP A 40 14.79 -5.04 -6.07
CA ASP A 40 15.38 -5.47 -7.33
C ASP A 40 14.50 -6.49 -8.07
N LEU A 41 13.97 -7.47 -7.34
CA LEU A 41 13.05 -8.46 -7.92
C LEU A 41 11.71 -7.83 -8.34
N ALA A 42 11.21 -6.85 -7.59
CA ALA A 42 9.98 -6.16 -7.96
C ALA A 42 10.17 -5.36 -9.26
N ASP A 43 11.32 -4.74 -9.43
CA ASP A 43 11.67 -4.00 -10.65
C ASP A 43 11.89 -4.95 -11.84
N GLU A 44 12.64 -6.04 -11.64
CA GLU A 44 12.90 -7.06 -12.68
C GLU A 44 11.61 -7.71 -13.21
N LEU A 45 10.66 -8.00 -12.30
CA LEU A 45 9.41 -8.68 -12.62
C LEU A 45 8.26 -7.73 -12.93
N SER A 46 8.49 -6.43 -12.89
CA SER A 46 7.46 -5.44 -13.16
C SER A 46 7.14 -5.32 -14.63
N PHE A 47 5.97 -4.80 -14.92
CA PHE A 47 5.61 -4.30 -16.23
C PHE A 47 4.96 -2.93 -16.11
N GLU A 48 5.23 -2.07 -17.05
CA GLU A 48 4.67 -0.74 -17.07
C GLU A 48 3.29 -0.72 -17.74
N MET A 49 2.41 0.12 -17.22
CA MET A 49 1.09 0.38 -17.77
C MET A 49 0.92 1.89 -17.95
N SER A 50 0.60 2.29 -19.16
CA SER A 50 0.20 3.68 -19.41
C SER A 50 -1.28 3.86 -19.14
N PHE A 51 -1.65 4.96 -18.50
CA PHE A 51 -3.04 5.33 -18.22
C PHE A 51 -3.47 6.48 -19.11
N ALA A 52 -4.61 6.32 -19.74
CA ALA A 52 -5.32 7.40 -20.42
C ALA A 52 -6.46 7.95 -19.54
N PRO A 53 -6.93 9.18 -19.79
CA PRO A 53 -8.12 9.70 -19.12
C PRO A 53 -9.32 8.76 -19.30
N GLY A 54 -9.94 8.38 -18.20
CA GLY A 54 -11.08 7.44 -18.18
C GLY A 54 -10.70 5.99 -17.89
N ASP A 55 -9.42 5.63 -17.85
CA ASP A 55 -8.99 4.29 -17.48
C ASP A 55 -9.30 3.98 -16.01
N ILE A 56 -9.73 2.76 -15.76
CA ILE A 56 -9.99 2.23 -14.43
C ILE A 56 -9.15 0.98 -14.22
N GLN A 57 -8.32 1.00 -13.18
CA GLN A 57 -7.52 -0.16 -12.78
C GLN A 57 -8.03 -0.76 -11.48
N PHE A 58 -8.26 -2.06 -11.47
CA PHE A 58 -8.52 -2.84 -10.26
C PHE A 58 -7.28 -3.62 -9.85
N VAL A 59 -6.83 -3.44 -8.62
CA VAL A 59 -5.64 -4.10 -8.09
C VAL A 59 -5.99 -4.89 -6.83
N ASN A 60 -5.60 -6.16 -6.81
CA ASN A 60 -5.65 -6.96 -5.59
C ASN A 60 -4.34 -6.78 -4.80
N ASN A 61 -4.33 -5.90 -3.83
CA ASN A 61 -3.17 -5.58 -2.98
C ASN A 61 -2.65 -6.76 -2.13
N HIS A 62 -3.36 -7.88 -2.10
CA HIS A 62 -2.86 -9.11 -1.47
C HIS A 62 -1.97 -9.95 -2.38
N VAL A 63 -1.91 -9.61 -3.67
CA VAL A 63 -1.24 -10.41 -4.70
C VAL A 63 -0.17 -9.60 -5.42
N ILE A 64 -0.38 -8.31 -5.62
CA ILE A 64 0.43 -7.47 -6.49
C ILE A 64 0.99 -6.28 -5.70
N TYR A 65 2.29 -6.07 -5.80
CA TYR A 65 2.89 -4.78 -5.51
C TYR A 65 2.71 -3.86 -6.71
N HIS A 66 2.47 -2.59 -6.44
CA HIS A 66 2.36 -1.59 -7.49
C HIS A 66 2.99 -0.28 -7.02
N ALA A 67 3.60 0.40 -7.93
CA ALA A 67 4.20 1.70 -7.71
C ALA A 67 3.80 2.65 -8.85
N ARG A 68 4.12 3.88 -8.69
CA ARG A 68 4.01 4.91 -9.70
C ARG A 68 5.40 5.26 -10.17
N THR A 69 5.60 5.36 -11.47
CA THR A 69 6.77 5.97 -12.06
C THR A 69 6.81 7.48 -11.79
N GLU A 70 7.94 8.10 -11.97
CA GLU A 70 8.07 9.56 -11.92
C GLU A 70 7.18 10.20 -12.99
N PHE A 71 6.68 11.39 -12.71
CA PHE A 71 5.86 12.18 -13.62
C PHE A 71 6.05 13.66 -13.31
N GLU A 72 5.84 14.48 -14.30
CA GLU A 72 5.88 15.92 -14.19
C GLU A 72 4.47 16.49 -14.40
N ASP A 73 4.06 17.36 -13.48
CA ASP A 73 2.86 18.18 -13.63
C ASP A 73 3.23 19.49 -14.29
N ASP A 74 2.39 19.97 -15.20
CA ASP A 74 2.53 21.26 -15.84
C ASP A 74 1.25 22.07 -15.60
N ALA A 75 1.14 22.60 -14.41
CA ALA A 75 -0.01 23.38 -13.97
C ALA A 75 -0.24 24.62 -14.86
N ALA A 76 0.83 25.23 -15.39
CA ALA A 76 0.73 26.39 -16.27
C ALA A 76 0.05 26.06 -17.60
N ALA A 77 0.21 24.83 -18.09
CA ALA A 77 -0.46 24.33 -19.29
C ALA A 77 -1.76 23.57 -18.99
N GLY A 78 -2.21 23.53 -17.73
CA GLY A 78 -3.39 22.78 -17.31
C GLY A 78 -3.24 21.26 -17.44
N ARG A 79 -2.00 20.77 -17.37
CA ARG A 79 -1.67 19.34 -17.51
C ARG A 79 -1.30 18.73 -16.17
N ASP A 80 -2.21 18.82 -15.21
CA ASP A 80 -2.05 18.17 -13.92
C ASP A 80 -2.56 16.74 -13.99
N ARG A 81 -1.77 15.80 -13.47
CA ARG A 81 -2.19 14.42 -13.35
C ARG A 81 -3.14 14.24 -12.18
N LEU A 82 -4.39 13.91 -12.46
CA LEU A 82 -5.38 13.55 -11.44
C LEU A 82 -5.60 12.03 -11.44
N LEU A 83 -5.36 11.38 -10.31
CA LEU A 83 -5.66 9.97 -10.09
C LEU A 83 -6.57 9.83 -8.86
N LEU A 84 -7.78 9.34 -9.08
CA LEU A 84 -8.70 8.98 -8.00
C LEU A 84 -8.39 7.57 -7.52
N ARG A 85 -8.27 7.39 -6.19
CA ARG A 85 -8.00 6.10 -5.58
C ARG A 85 -9.10 5.74 -4.59
N LEU A 86 -9.69 4.57 -4.80
CA LEU A 86 -10.69 4.00 -3.91
C LEU A 86 -10.14 2.72 -3.28
N TRP A 87 -10.30 2.59 -1.98
CA TRP A 87 -9.94 1.38 -1.25
C TRP A 87 -11.22 0.63 -0.90
N MET A 88 -11.32 -0.59 -1.39
CA MET A 88 -12.50 -1.42 -1.24
C MET A 88 -12.25 -2.56 -0.25
N ALA A 89 -13.12 -2.71 0.74
CA ALA A 89 -13.17 -3.89 1.60
C ALA A 89 -14.18 -4.88 1.01
N MET A 90 -13.67 -5.99 0.48
CA MET A 90 -14.50 -7.00 -0.16
C MET A 90 -15.02 -8.04 0.85
N PRO A 91 -16.30 -8.44 0.81
CA PRO A 91 -16.85 -9.45 1.72
C PRO A 91 -16.11 -10.80 1.68
N ASN A 92 -15.51 -11.14 0.55
CA ASN A 92 -14.72 -12.34 0.35
C ASN A 92 -13.20 -12.14 0.56
N SER A 93 -12.80 -11.05 1.23
CA SER A 93 -11.40 -10.81 1.52
C SER A 93 -10.83 -11.88 2.45
N ARG A 94 -9.54 -12.20 2.26
CA ARG A 94 -8.85 -13.21 3.09
C ARG A 94 -8.61 -12.74 4.52
N ALA A 95 -8.47 -13.68 5.45
CA ALA A 95 -7.90 -13.40 6.76
C ALA A 95 -6.41 -13.01 6.63
N LEU A 96 -5.94 -12.11 7.48
CA LEU A 96 -4.56 -11.63 7.48
C LEU A 96 -3.76 -12.25 8.64
N PRO A 97 -2.42 -12.39 8.50
CA PRO A 97 -1.55 -12.80 9.60
C PRO A 97 -1.64 -11.84 10.80
N LEU A 98 -1.41 -12.36 12.01
CA LEU A 98 -1.50 -11.59 13.27
C LEU A 98 -0.70 -10.28 13.24
N GLY A 99 0.50 -10.28 12.68
CA GLY A 99 1.32 -9.08 12.59
C GLY A 99 0.72 -7.92 11.78
N HIS A 100 -0.36 -8.17 11.03
CA HIS A 100 -1.06 -7.13 10.28
C HIS A 100 -2.10 -6.36 11.10
N GLU A 101 -2.42 -6.81 12.31
CA GLU A 101 -3.40 -6.17 13.18
C GLU A 101 -3.03 -4.71 13.50
N VAL A 102 -1.73 -4.44 13.71
CA VAL A 102 -1.21 -3.10 13.97
C VAL A 102 -1.51 -2.11 12.82
N LEU A 103 -1.67 -2.61 11.59
CA LEU A 103 -1.95 -1.78 10.42
C LEU A 103 -3.44 -1.64 10.13
N TRP A 104 -4.24 -2.67 10.45
CA TRP A 104 -5.61 -2.79 9.94
C TRP A 104 -6.66 -2.91 11.04
N GLY A 105 -6.25 -3.04 12.29
CA GLY A 105 -7.12 -3.26 13.45
C GLY A 105 -7.75 -4.65 13.44
N THR A 106 -8.51 -4.98 12.40
CA THR A 106 -9.12 -6.31 12.25
C THR A 106 -8.44 -7.11 11.14
N ILE A 107 -8.20 -8.39 11.40
CA ILE A 107 -7.51 -9.31 10.51
C ILE A 107 -8.39 -10.47 10.03
N GLU A 108 -9.65 -10.51 10.44
CA GLU A 108 -10.57 -11.59 10.09
C GLU A 108 -11.02 -11.52 8.61
N ALA A 109 -11.35 -12.68 8.03
CA ALA A 109 -11.85 -12.76 6.67
C ALA A 109 -13.16 -11.95 6.53
N GLY A 110 -13.33 -11.28 5.39
CA GLY A 110 -14.51 -10.46 5.11
C GLY A 110 -14.63 -9.18 5.93
N ALA A 111 -13.71 -8.95 6.87
CA ALA A 111 -13.77 -7.76 7.70
C ALA A 111 -13.51 -6.48 6.92
N ARG A 112 -14.21 -5.41 7.28
CA ARG A 112 -13.99 -4.08 6.72
C ARG A 112 -12.68 -3.52 7.26
N ARG A 113 -11.71 -3.25 6.39
CA ARG A 113 -10.37 -2.78 6.74
C ARG A 113 -10.03 -1.52 5.99
N GLY A 114 -9.30 -0.63 6.67
CA GLY A 114 -8.89 0.64 6.08
C GLY A 114 -10.05 1.60 5.83
N GLY A 115 -9.77 2.65 5.10
CA GLY A 115 -10.70 3.75 4.86
C GLY A 115 -10.68 4.80 5.95
N ILE A 116 -11.47 5.84 5.76
CA ILE A 116 -11.67 6.87 6.77
C ILE A 116 -12.67 6.31 7.78
N GLY A 117 -12.24 6.15 9.02
CA GLY A 117 -13.13 5.76 10.11
C GLY A 117 -14.27 6.78 10.20
N GLN A 118 -15.51 6.32 10.31
CA GLN A 118 -16.58 7.20 10.75
C GLN A 118 -16.30 7.51 12.23
N THR A 119 -15.54 8.54 12.50
CA THR A 119 -15.72 9.28 13.74
C THR A 119 -17.18 9.72 13.74
N ALA A 120 -17.92 9.35 14.78
CA ALA A 120 -19.31 9.77 14.95
C ALA A 120 -19.39 11.25 14.57
N ALA A 121 -20.19 11.56 13.56
CA ALA A 121 -20.33 12.91 13.08
C ALA A 121 -20.71 13.79 14.26
N ALA A 122 -19.84 14.71 14.65
CA ALA A 122 -20.24 15.78 15.55
C ALA A 122 -21.40 16.50 14.86
N PRO A 123 -22.52 16.74 15.54
CA PRO A 123 -23.64 17.44 14.95
C PRO A 123 -23.14 18.80 14.45
N LEU A 124 -23.36 19.05 13.17
CA LEU A 124 -23.12 20.37 12.58
C LEU A 124 -23.94 21.40 13.38
N ARG A 125 -23.24 22.33 14.02
CA ARG A 125 -23.83 23.50 14.64
C ARG A 125 -24.08 24.59 13.59
#